data_2f7ae298928be4b378fa388f75285e56
#
_entry.id   2f7ae298928be4b378fa388f75285e56
#
_cell.length_a   1.000
_cell.length_b   1.000
_cell.length_c   1.000
_cell.angle_alpha   90.00
_cell.angle_beta   90.00
_cell.angle_gamma   90.00
#
_symmetry.space_group_name_H-M   'P 1'
#
loop_
_entity.id
_entity.type
_entity.pdbx_description
1 polymer ?
#
loop_
_entity_poly.entity_id
_entity_poly.type
_entity_poly.pdbx_seq_one_letter_code
_entity_poly.pdbx_strand_id
1 'polypeptide(L)'
;MKKYRLILAGLLFFTFTSAAAAGSGNYVVRAAENSPPPKIDGALEDPFWDGATVLDQFTQYEPVEGGPPSEKTIAYIGYDSRNLYIGVRAYDSNPSAIRACLTKRDEVMGDDEISIYLDTFNDKKRAFVFQVNPCGVQSDGVFTENRRRHRGGGFDRIDTSWDTFFLTNARIDNQGYTVEMQIPFKSLRFPNAQQQTWGLQVRRNIRRRNEDIYWAPRSRDINGFLVQAGTLKIDGPLEKGRNFEVMPVLTGIQAADEKFDPEPSLNLKYGITSNLTADLTVNPDFSQIEADMPQVDVNQRYPLYFPERRPFFLEGRDIFDTPIELIYTRSIVNPAFGTKLTGKTGKTSLGFLSAYDETPTYIDIPVEGDLESLQQNNRGLINIFRLKQDLYSESYIGFVLTDKETGRGWNNLTNNHNRVGGVDGHFKFDDVTRFSFQIVGSNSKVGETATGWVPAMNFDLSRQSRHWNLTASYSHLP
;
A
#
# COMPACT_ATOMS: atom_id res chain seq x y z
N MET A 1 16.49 40.95 -24.43
CA MET A 1 17.27 40.82 -23.20
C MET A 1 16.41 41.19 -22.00
N LYS A 2 15.74 40.23 -21.35
CA LYS A 2 14.99 40.46 -20.12
C LYS A 2 15.77 39.83 -18.97
N LYS A 3 16.13 40.64 -18.00
CA LYS A 3 16.94 40.30 -16.80
C LYS A 3 16.11 39.45 -15.88
N TYR A 4 16.56 38.21 -15.64
CA TYR A 4 16.03 37.37 -14.56
C TYR A 4 16.64 37.85 -13.23
N ARG A 5 15.81 38.36 -12.33
CA ARG A 5 16.16 38.61 -10.94
C ARG A 5 16.08 37.29 -10.19
N LEU A 6 17.22 36.79 -9.77
CA LEU A 6 17.32 35.71 -8.78
C LEU A 6 16.78 36.23 -7.43
N ILE A 7 15.70 35.65 -6.95
CA ILE A 7 15.24 35.87 -5.57
C ILE A 7 15.93 34.79 -4.73
N LEU A 8 16.95 35.20 -4.01
CA LEU A 8 17.61 34.38 -2.98
C LEU A 8 16.68 34.35 -1.76
N ALA A 9 15.94 33.24 -1.56
CA ALA A 9 15.20 33.03 -0.34
C ALA A 9 16.14 32.57 0.75
N GLY A 10 16.35 33.43 1.75
CA GLY A 10 17.16 33.12 2.93
C GLY A 10 16.56 31.97 3.75
N LEU A 11 17.31 30.91 3.92
CA LEU A 11 17.01 29.85 4.88
C LEU A 11 17.21 30.41 6.30
N LEU A 12 16.12 30.67 6.99
CA LEU A 12 16.13 30.92 8.43
C LEU A 12 16.32 29.59 9.16
N PHE A 13 17.51 29.33 9.66
CA PHE A 13 17.76 28.25 10.61
C PHE A 13 17.12 28.59 11.96
N PHE A 14 15.99 27.96 12.26
CA PHE A 14 15.47 27.91 13.62
C PHE A 14 16.13 26.75 14.36
N THR A 15 16.93 27.06 15.33
CA THR A 15 17.42 26.06 16.31
C THR A 15 16.28 25.72 17.25
N PHE A 16 15.68 24.53 17.06
CA PHE A 16 14.70 24.00 18.01
C PHE A 16 15.45 23.21 19.09
N THR A 17 15.35 23.66 20.31
CA THR A 17 15.63 22.83 21.49
C THR A 17 14.53 21.77 21.59
N SER A 18 14.88 20.52 21.41
CA SER A 18 13.97 19.39 21.61
C SER A 18 13.66 19.28 23.11
N ALA A 19 12.44 19.64 23.49
CA ALA A 19 11.86 19.12 24.71
C ALA A 19 11.59 17.62 24.48
N ALA A 20 12.18 16.76 25.32
CA ALA A 20 11.93 15.32 25.28
C ALA A 20 10.43 15.09 25.50
N ALA A 21 9.75 14.62 24.47
CA ALA A 21 8.38 14.14 24.57
C ALA A 21 8.36 12.95 25.52
N ALA A 22 7.42 12.92 26.43
CA ALA A 22 7.15 11.79 27.30
C ALA A 22 6.90 10.56 26.41
N GLY A 23 7.82 9.60 26.43
CA GLY A 23 7.82 8.47 25.53
C GLY A 23 6.52 7.67 25.63
N SER A 24 5.95 7.29 24.47
CA SER A 24 5.10 6.13 24.36
C SER A 24 5.82 4.99 25.09
N GLY A 25 5.23 4.49 26.20
CA GLY A 25 5.82 3.40 26.97
C GLY A 25 6.24 2.31 26.00
N ASN A 26 7.44 1.73 26.17
CA ASN A 26 8.00 0.74 25.27
C ASN A 26 7.11 -0.53 25.29
N TYR A 27 6.00 -0.52 24.54
CA TYR A 27 5.18 -1.69 24.31
C TYR A 27 5.99 -2.67 23.46
N VAL A 28 6.74 -3.52 24.14
CA VAL A 28 7.59 -4.55 23.52
C VAL A 28 7.06 -5.90 23.95
N VAL A 29 6.75 -6.72 22.97
CA VAL A 29 6.31 -8.10 23.18
C VAL A 29 7.25 -9.05 22.44
N ARG A 30 7.52 -10.19 23.03
CA ARG A 30 8.22 -11.30 22.40
C ARG A 30 7.19 -12.40 22.14
N ALA A 31 7.01 -12.79 20.88
CA ALA A 31 6.15 -13.91 20.55
C ALA A 31 6.73 -15.20 21.14
N ALA A 32 5.86 -16.08 21.59
CA ALA A 32 6.24 -17.39 22.08
C ALA A 32 6.31 -18.39 20.91
N GLU A 33 7.39 -19.17 20.86
CA GLU A 33 7.49 -20.30 19.93
C GLU A 33 6.77 -21.50 20.56
N ASN A 34 5.69 -21.95 19.93
CA ASN A 34 4.83 -23.00 20.46
C ASN A 34 4.58 -24.12 19.43
N SER A 35 4.35 -25.33 19.95
CA SER A 35 4.06 -26.53 19.16
C SER A 35 3.22 -27.50 20.00
N PRO A 36 2.28 -28.21 19.41
CA PRO A 36 1.87 -28.22 17.99
C PRO A 36 1.10 -26.97 17.59
N PRO A 37 1.00 -26.67 16.27
CA PRO A 37 0.24 -25.52 15.80
C PRO A 37 -1.25 -25.64 16.17
N PRO A 38 -1.96 -24.53 16.42
CA PRO A 38 -3.36 -24.55 16.75
C PRO A 38 -4.21 -24.89 15.53
N LYS A 39 -5.39 -25.44 15.77
CA LYS A 39 -6.42 -25.58 14.76
C LYS A 39 -7.18 -24.25 14.66
N ILE A 40 -7.25 -23.71 13.46
CA ILE A 40 -7.96 -22.44 13.22
C ILE A 40 -9.45 -22.74 13.06
N ASP A 41 -10.17 -22.84 14.19
CA ASP A 41 -11.60 -23.17 14.22
C ASP A 41 -12.46 -22.11 14.95
N GLY A 42 -11.83 -21.03 15.41
CA GLY A 42 -12.49 -19.94 16.12
C GLY A 42 -12.65 -20.17 17.63
N ALA A 43 -12.06 -21.25 18.17
CA ALA A 43 -12.12 -21.57 19.59
C ALA A 43 -10.70 -21.56 20.18
N LEU A 44 -10.36 -20.61 21.02
CA LEU A 44 -9.04 -20.48 21.65
C LEU A 44 -8.84 -21.54 22.75
N GLU A 45 -9.11 -22.82 22.42
CA GLU A 45 -9.09 -23.95 23.38
C GLU A 45 -7.87 -24.85 23.20
N ASP A 46 -7.09 -24.67 22.12
CA ASP A 46 -5.90 -25.45 21.88
C ASP A 46 -4.78 -25.15 22.90
N PRO A 47 -4.01 -26.17 23.33
CA PRO A 47 -2.86 -25.99 24.23
C PRO A 47 -1.80 -25.01 23.72
N PHE A 48 -1.80 -24.72 22.42
CA PHE A 48 -0.94 -23.71 21.82
C PHE A 48 -1.14 -22.34 22.47
N TRP A 49 -2.39 -21.98 22.77
CA TRP A 49 -2.72 -20.66 23.31
C TRP A 49 -2.34 -20.51 24.78
N ASP A 50 -2.23 -21.62 25.54
CA ASP A 50 -1.76 -21.59 26.93
C ASP A 50 -0.31 -21.10 27.05
N GLY A 51 0.51 -21.42 26.04
CA GLY A 51 1.90 -20.96 25.95
C GLY A 51 2.09 -19.63 25.22
N ALA A 52 1.05 -19.06 24.62
CA ALA A 52 1.13 -17.85 23.82
C ALA A 52 1.37 -16.59 24.69
N THR A 53 2.01 -15.60 24.11
CA THR A 53 2.22 -14.32 24.77
C THR A 53 0.92 -13.52 24.78
N VAL A 54 0.54 -13.03 25.95
CA VAL A 54 -0.74 -12.34 26.19
C VAL A 54 -0.57 -10.84 26.09
N LEU A 55 -1.49 -10.19 25.37
CA LEU A 55 -1.68 -8.75 25.28
C LEU A 55 -3.06 -8.39 25.85
N ASP A 56 -3.12 -7.77 27.01
CA ASP A 56 -4.38 -7.46 27.72
C ASP A 56 -4.55 -5.98 28.05
N GLN A 57 -3.51 -5.16 27.84
CA GLN A 57 -3.53 -3.73 28.14
C GLN A 57 -3.96 -2.92 26.92
N PHE A 58 -5.25 -2.89 26.65
CA PHE A 58 -5.82 -2.08 25.59
C PHE A 58 -6.27 -0.72 26.12
N THR A 59 -6.17 0.32 25.30
CA THR A 59 -6.62 1.67 25.60
C THR A 59 -7.53 2.20 24.51
N GLN A 60 -8.51 3.00 24.92
CA GLN A 60 -9.40 3.67 23.99
C GLN A 60 -8.68 4.83 23.30
N TYR A 61 -8.92 4.99 22.00
CA TYR A 61 -8.49 6.14 21.21
C TYR A 61 -9.69 7.01 20.81
N GLU A 62 -10.79 6.39 20.43
CA GLU A 62 -12.07 7.01 20.15
C GLU A 62 -13.17 6.35 20.97
N PRO A 63 -14.08 7.11 21.54
CA PRO A 63 -14.22 8.57 21.52
C PRO A 63 -13.28 9.31 22.47
N VAL A 64 -12.70 8.64 23.49
CA VAL A 64 -11.86 9.26 24.53
C VAL A 64 -10.43 8.75 24.46
N GLU A 65 -9.51 9.63 24.09
CA GLU A 65 -8.09 9.28 24.02
C GLU A 65 -7.52 8.91 25.38
N GLY A 66 -6.85 7.73 25.44
CA GLY A 66 -6.21 7.22 26.65
C GLY A 66 -7.19 6.72 27.72
N GLY A 67 -8.49 6.69 27.43
CA GLY A 67 -9.51 6.16 28.32
C GLY A 67 -9.47 4.62 28.44
N PRO A 68 -10.12 4.05 29.46
CA PRO A 68 -10.30 2.61 29.56
C PRO A 68 -11.26 2.14 28.44
N PRO A 69 -11.01 0.96 27.85
CA PRO A 69 -11.94 0.37 26.88
C PRO A 69 -13.27 0.02 27.53
N SER A 70 -14.36 0.21 26.78
CA SER A 70 -15.70 -0.13 27.27
C SER A 70 -15.92 -1.64 27.41
N GLU A 71 -15.20 -2.43 26.63
CA GLU A 71 -15.27 -3.89 26.61
C GLU A 71 -13.85 -4.48 26.64
N LYS A 72 -13.65 -5.52 27.44
CA LYS A 72 -12.35 -6.15 27.60
C LYS A 72 -11.91 -6.87 26.30
N THR A 73 -10.63 -6.76 25.96
CA THR A 73 -10.01 -7.47 24.85
C THR A 73 -8.71 -8.11 25.33
N ILE A 74 -8.47 -9.34 24.90
CA ILE A 74 -7.22 -10.05 25.14
C ILE A 74 -6.77 -10.61 23.79
N ALA A 75 -5.53 -10.33 23.42
CA ALA A 75 -4.90 -10.96 22.26
C ALA A 75 -3.77 -11.89 22.70
N TYR A 76 -3.59 -12.96 21.93
CA TYR A 76 -2.58 -13.98 22.14
C TYR A 76 -1.70 -14.03 20.90
N ILE A 77 -0.38 -14.09 21.07
CA ILE A 77 0.58 -14.16 19.98
C ILE A 77 1.54 -15.32 20.21
N GLY A 78 1.61 -16.21 19.24
CA GLY A 78 2.57 -17.29 19.16
C GLY A 78 3.05 -17.53 17.73
N TYR A 79 4.07 -18.31 17.55
CA TYR A 79 4.58 -18.65 16.22
C TYR A 79 5.20 -20.06 16.21
N ASP A 80 5.31 -20.62 15.02
CA ASP A 80 6.18 -21.74 14.70
C ASP A 80 7.19 -21.31 13.61
N SER A 81 7.95 -22.25 13.05
CA SER A 81 8.92 -21.92 11.99
C SER A 81 8.29 -21.34 10.70
N ARG A 82 6.98 -21.56 10.48
CA ARG A 82 6.28 -21.26 9.23
C ARG A 82 5.25 -20.16 9.34
N ASN A 83 4.63 -20.02 10.51
CA ASN A 83 3.45 -19.17 10.67
C ASN A 83 3.52 -18.33 11.94
N LEU A 84 2.96 -17.13 11.87
CA LEU A 84 2.55 -16.34 13.01
C LEU A 84 1.08 -16.64 13.30
N TYR A 85 0.77 -16.89 14.57
CA TYR A 85 -0.58 -17.15 15.05
C TYR A 85 -1.03 -16.03 15.97
N ILE A 86 -2.23 -15.55 15.73
CA ILE A 86 -2.84 -14.50 16.54
C ILE A 86 -4.25 -14.94 16.92
N GLY A 87 -4.49 -15.05 18.22
CA GLY A 87 -5.80 -15.30 18.79
C GLY A 87 -6.32 -14.05 19.47
N VAL A 88 -7.60 -13.72 19.34
CA VAL A 88 -8.20 -12.60 20.05
C VAL A 88 -9.49 -13.02 20.71
N ARG A 89 -9.59 -12.77 22.01
CA ARG A 89 -10.83 -12.83 22.76
C ARG A 89 -11.39 -11.44 22.98
N ALA A 90 -12.46 -11.14 22.32
CA ALA A 90 -13.16 -9.86 22.35
C ALA A 90 -14.44 -10.00 23.20
N TYR A 91 -14.36 -9.66 24.49
CA TYR A 91 -15.53 -9.68 25.35
C TYR A 91 -16.52 -8.60 24.94
N ASP A 92 -17.80 -8.86 25.17
CA ASP A 92 -18.87 -7.92 24.90
C ASP A 92 -20.00 -8.11 25.90
N SER A 93 -20.41 -7.03 26.56
CA SER A 93 -21.50 -7.04 27.54
C SER A 93 -22.89 -7.26 26.92
N ASN A 94 -22.98 -7.07 25.58
CA ASN A 94 -24.20 -7.33 24.81
C ASN A 94 -23.88 -8.04 23.49
N PRO A 95 -23.58 -9.36 23.51
CA PRO A 95 -23.18 -10.09 22.32
C PRO A 95 -24.20 -10.07 21.18
N SER A 96 -25.48 -9.89 21.49
CA SER A 96 -26.53 -9.78 20.46
C SER A 96 -26.48 -8.47 19.66
N ALA A 97 -25.74 -7.47 20.13
CA ALA A 97 -25.54 -6.19 19.45
C ALA A 97 -24.22 -6.10 18.68
N ILE A 98 -23.43 -7.17 18.63
CA ILE A 98 -22.25 -7.27 17.80
C ILE A 98 -22.67 -7.16 16.33
N ARG A 99 -22.05 -6.22 15.60
CA ARG A 99 -22.30 -6.07 14.17
C ARG A 99 -21.38 -7.02 13.41
N ALA A 100 -21.98 -7.95 12.69
CA ALA A 100 -21.26 -8.95 11.93
C ALA A 100 -22.09 -9.40 10.72
N CYS A 101 -21.57 -9.19 9.52
CA CYS A 101 -22.22 -9.58 8.27
C CYS A 101 -21.33 -10.58 7.50
N LEU A 102 -21.96 -11.55 6.86
CA LEU A 102 -21.29 -12.35 5.84
C LEU A 102 -21.24 -11.50 4.56
N THR A 103 -20.09 -10.91 4.29
CA THR A 103 -19.83 -10.09 3.11
C THR A 103 -18.77 -10.75 2.23
N LYS A 104 -18.46 -10.15 1.09
CA LYS A 104 -17.27 -10.54 0.32
C LYS A 104 -16.00 -10.21 1.07
N ARG A 105 -14.90 -10.89 0.75
CA ARG A 105 -13.56 -10.51 1.19
C ARG A 105 -13.33 -9.03 0.88
N ASP A 106 -12.63 -8.34 1.78
CA ASP A 106 -12.31 -6.91 1.73
C ASP A 106 -13.49 -5.93 1.94
N GLU A 107 -14.69 -6.43 2.18
CA GLU A 107 -15.88 -5.62 2.47
C GLU A 107 -16.29 -5.68 3.95
N VAL A 108 -15.33 -5.72 4.87
CA VAL A 108 -15.59 -5.78 6.33
C VAL A 108 -15.93 -4.41 6.95
N MET A 109 -15.82 -3.34 6.18
CA MET A 109 -16.10 -1.98 6.66
C MET A 109 -17.57 -1.82 7.06
N GLY A 110 -17.80 -1.50 8.32
CA GLY A 110 -19.16 -1.34 8.87
C GLY A 110 -19.52 -2.35 9.95
N ASP A 111 -18.74 -3.40 10.08
CA ASP A 111 -18.85 -4.41 11.13
C ASP A 111 -17.92 -4.12 12.32
N ASP A 112 -18.14 -4.81 13.44
CA ASP A 112 -17.09 -4.95 14.46
C ASP A 112 -15.90 -5.67 13.82
N GLU A 113 -14.67 -5.28 14.14
CA GLU A 113 -13.50 -5.88 13.51
C GLU A 113 -12.29 -5.94 14.43
N ILE A 114 -11.45 -6.93 14.21
CA ILE A 114 -10.08 -7.00 14.71
C ILE A 114 -9.14 -6.71 13.57
N SER A 115 -8.21 -5.76 13.76
CA SER A 115 -7.19 -5.42 12.78
C SER A 115 -5.80 -5.58 13.37
N ILE A 116 -4.94 -6.29 12.63
CA ILE A 116 -3.53 -6.52 12.98
C ILE A 116 -2.66 -5.78 11.98
N TYR A 117 -1.79 -4.91 12.46
CA TYR A 117 -0.82 -4.18 11.64
C TYR A 117 0.58 -4.68 11.94
N LEU A 118 1.28 -5.16 10.92
CA LEU A 118 2.64 -5.70 11.00
C LEU A 118 3.59 -4.88 10.12
N ASP A 119 4.35 -3.97 10.75
CA ASP A 119 5.48 -3.29 10.08
C ASP A 119 6.72 -4.19 10.18
N THR A 120 6.85 -5.09 9.23
CA THR A 120 7.89 -6.14 9.21
C THR A 120 9.31 -5.59 9.00
N PHE A 121 9.47 -4.36 8.52
CA PHE A 121 10.75 -3.67 8.40
C PHE A 121 11.03 -2.76 9.58
N ASN A 122 10.03 -2.50 10.43
CA ASN A 122 10.06 -1.57 11.55
C ASN A 122 10.57 -0.16 11.16
N ASP A 123 10.23 0.26 9.94
CA ASP A 123 10.66 1.54 9.37
C ASP A 123 9.62 2.66 9.52
N LYS A 124 8.46 2.33 10.10
CA LYS A 124 7.34 3.24 10.39
C LYS A 124 6.73 3.88 9.14
N LYS A 125 6.85 3.23 7.99
CA LYS A 125 6.35 3.73 6.69
C LYS A 125 5.17 2.96 6.16
N ARG A 126 5.22 1.62 6.32
CA ARG A 126 4.16 0.74 5.87
C ARG A 126 4.00 -0.47 6.79
N ALA A 127 2.79 -1.01 6.83
CA ALA A 127 2.49 -2.25 7.53
C ALA A 127 1.58 -3.13 6.68
N PHE A 128 1.78 -4.44 6.76
CA PHE A 128 0.77 -5.39 6.32
C PHE A 128 -0.39 -5.36 7.30
N VAL A 129 -1.61 -5.39 6.78
CA VAL A 129 -2.83 -5.32 7.58
C VAL A 129 -3.66 -6.57 7.35
N PHE A 130 -4.11 -7.18 8.43
CA PHE A 130 -5.02 -8.32 8.43
C PHE A 130 -6.22 -7.97 9.27
N GLN A 131 -7.41 -8.00 8.68
CA GLN A 131 -8.65 -7.63 9.33
C GLN A 131 -9.63 -8.80 9.27
N VAL A 132 -10.37 -8.99 10.35
CA VAL A 132 -11.36 -10.05 10.45
C VAL A 132 -12.56 -9.54 11.22
N ASN A 133 -13.76 -9.75 10.68
CA ASN A 133 -15.01 -9.49 11.39
C ASN A 133 -15.45 -10.70 12.24
N PRO A 134 -16.45 -10.58 13.12
CA PRO A 134 -16.90 -11.69 13.97
C PRO A 134 -17.54 -12.87 13.21
N CYS A 135 -17.82 -12.74 11.91
CA CYS A 135 -18.24 -13.85 11.04
C CYS A 135 -17.05 -14.59 10.38
N GLY A 136 -15.80 -14.17 10.64
CA GLY A 136 -14.61 -14.73 10.03
C GLY A 136 -14.34 -14.24 8.60
N VAL A 137 -15.03 -13.20 8.13
CA VAL A 137 -14.74 -12.58 6.84
C VAL A 137 -13.41 -11.86 6.90
N GLN A 138 -12.56 -12.14 5.93
CA GLN A 138 -11.19 -11.63 5.84
C GLN A 138 -11.14 -10.33 5.04
N SER A 139 -10.24 -9.45 5.45
CA SER A 139 -9.72 -8.36 4.62
C SER A 139 -8.23 -8.23 4.88
N ASP A 140 -7.46 -7.98 3.86
CA ASP A 140 -6.04 -7.71 3.97
C ASP A 140 -5.63 -6.52 3.09
N GLY A 141 -4.43 -6.04 3.31
CA GLY A 141 -3.95 -4.89 2.58
C GLY A 141 -2.62 -4.37 3.11
N VAL A 142 -2.21 -3.25 2.53
CA VAL A 142 -1.01 -2.53 2.96
C VAL A 142 -1.41 -1.14 3.45
N PHE A 143 -1.13 -0.86 4.70
CA PHE A 143 -1.20 0.48 5.26
C PHE A 143 0.07 1.25 4.93
N THR A 144 -0.08 2.49 4.41
CA THR A 144 1.04 3.39 4.13
C THR A 144 0.86 4.70 4.88
N GLU A 145 1.85 5.08 5.69
CA GLU A 145 1.77 6.25 6.59
C GLU A 145 1.49 7.56 5.85
N ASN A 146 2.13 7.76 4.71
CA ASN A 146 2.10 9.03 3.96
C ASN A 146 1.27 8.96 2.67
N ARG A 147 0.35 7.99 2.55
CA ARG A 147 -0.51 7.90 1.37
C ARG A 147 -1.40 9.13 1.28
N ARG A 148 -1.25 9.90 0.20
CA ARG A 148 -2.16 11.01 -0.11
C ARG A 148 -3.51 10.44 -0.53
N ARG A 149 -4.58 11.16 -0.20
CA ARG A 149 -5.92 10.84 -0.71
C ARG A 149 -5.91 10.85 -2.23
N HIS A 150 -6.13 9.71 -2.86
CA HIS A 150 -6.45 9.70 -4.28
C HIS A 150 -7.78 10.43 -4.51
N ARG A 151 -7.85 11.18 -5.60
CA ARG A 151 -9.10 11.83 -6.05
C ARG A 151 -10.16 10.75 -6.26
N GLY A 152 -11.14 10.64 -5.36
CA GLY A 152 -12.27 9.70 -5.47
C GLY A 152 -12.27 8.52 -4.50
N GLY A 153 -11.25 8.33 -3.66
CA GLY A 153 -11.21 7.30 -2.63
C GLY A 153 -11.50 7.84 -1.23
N GLY A 154 -12.17 7.05 -0.41
CA GLY A 154 -12.49 7.34 0.98
C GLY A 154 -11.26 7.56 1.87
N PHE A 155 -11.49 7.70 3.17
CA PHE A 155 -10.48 7.99 4.20
C PHE A 155 -9.46 6.86 4.46
N ASP A 156 -9.47 5.79 3.64
CA ASP A 156 -8.73 4.57 3.91
C ASP A 156 -7.27 4.68 3.49
N ARG A 157 -6.39 4.58 4.48
CA ARG A 157 -4.93 4.48 4.29
C ARG A 157 -4.48 3.06 3.97
N ILE A 158 -5.41 2.10 3.96
CA ILE A 158 -5.17 0.70 3.66
C ILE A 158 -5.43 0.48 2.17
N ASP A 159 -4.47 -0.08 1.48
CA ASP A 159 -4.60 -0.54 0.11
C ASP A 159 -4.99 -2.01 0.09
N THR A 160 -6.27 -2.30 -0.03
CA THR A 160 -6.82 -3.66 -0.10
C THR A 160 -6.56 -4.35 -1.44
N SER A 161 -5.86 -3.69 -2.36
CA SER A 161 -5.43 -4.33 -3.61
C SER A 161 -4.30 -5.34 -3.45
N TRP A 162 -3.60 -5.30 -2.30
CA TRP A 162 -2.66 -6.34 -1.92
C TRP A 162 -3.44 -7.48 -1.28
N ASP A 163 -3.37 -8.64 -1.90
CA ASP A 163 -4.07 -9.85 -1.50
C ASP A 163 -3.07 -10.94 -1.15
N THR A 164 -3.27 -11.62 -0.03
CA THR A 164 -2.42 -12.73 0.38
C THR A 164 -3.22 -13.86 1.02
N PHE A 165 -2.61 -15.02 1.07
CA PHE A 165 -3.20 -16.16 1.73
C PHE A 165 -2.90 -16.14 3.23
N PHE A 166 -3.94 -16.12 4.04
CA PHE A 166 -3.90 -16.44 5.47
C PHE A 166 -5.18 -17.17 5.87
N LEU A 167 -5.13 -17.94 6.94
CA LEU A 167 -6.30 -18.62 7.46
C LEU A 167 -6.85 -17.85 8.65
N THR A 168 -8.17 -17.84 8.76
CA THR A 168 -8.85 -17.30 9.93
C THR A 168 -10.16 -18.01 10.17
N ASN A 169 -10.56 -17.99 11.42
CA ASN A 169 -11.90 -18.37 11.84
C ASN A 169 -12.34 -17.47 12.99
N ALA A 170 -13.64 -17.26 13.13
CA ALA A 170 -14.21 -16.48 14.22
C ALA A 170 -15.49 -17.15 14.73
N ARG A 171 -15.78 -16.95 16.01
CA ARG A 171 -16.96 -17.52 16.65
C ARG A 171 -17.57 -16.53 17.63
N ILE A 172 -18.86 -16.28 17.50
CA ILE A 172 -19.65 -15.49 18.45
C ILE A 172 -20.23 -16.43 19.51
N ASP A 173 -20.13 -16.04 20.77
CA ASP A 173 -20.70 -16.76 21.90
C ASP A 173 -21.44 -15.79 22.87
N ASN A 174 -21.85 -16.31 24.04
CA ASN A 174 -22.58 -15.54 25.04
C ASN A 174 -21.73 -14.52 25.83
N GLN A 175 -20.42 -14.45 25.58
CA GLN A 175 -19.50 -13.51 26.24
C GLN A 175 -18.87 -12.51 25.26
N GLY A 176 -19.14 -12.63 23.94
CA GLY A 176 -18.54 -11.81 22.91
C GLY A 176 -18.19 -12.62 21.66
N TYR A 177 -16.96 -12.50 21.18
CA TYR A 177 -16.47 -13.30 20.05
C TYR A 177 -14.97 -13.59 20.17
N THR A 178 -14.55 -14.62 19.45
CA THR A 178 -13.16 -15.01 19.28
C THR A 178 -12.77 -14.89 17.83
N VAL A 179 -11.51 -14.60 17.58
CA VAL A 179 -10.90 -14.63 16.25
C VAL A 179 -9.57 -15.38 16.34
N GLU A 180 -9.31 -16.26 15.41
CA GLU A 180 -8.03 -16.90 15.21
C GLU A 180 -7.50 -16.60 13.83
N MET A 181 -6.21 -16.29 13.72
CA MET A 181 -5.51 -16.02 12.48
C MET A 181 -4.22 -16.85 12.41
N GLN A 182 -3.98 -17.48 11.28
CA GLN A 182 -2.69 -18.08 10.92
C GLN A 182 -2.13 -17.35 9.72
N ILE A 183 -1.04 -16.61 9.93
CA ILE A 183 -0.39 -15.77 8.91
C ILE A 183 0.93 -16.45 8.51
N PRO A 184 1.02 -17.05 7.32
CA PRO A 184 2.25 -17.70 6.86
C PRO A 184 3.37 -16.69 6.65
N PHE A 185 4.57 -16.95 7.17
CA PHE A 185 5.72 -16.07 6.94
C PHE A 185 6.08 -15.93 5.46
N LYS A 186 5.79 -16.93 4.64
CA LYS A 186 5.94 -16.83 3.18
C LYS A 186 5.07 -15.76 2.52
N SER A 187 3.97 -15.35 3.16
CA SER A 187 3.08 -14.29 2.70
C SER A 187 3.61 -12.89 3.02
N LEU A 188 4.63 -12.79 3.87
CA LEU A 188 5.19 -11.53 4.34
C LEU A 188 6.58 -11.28 3.76
N ARG A 189 6.90 -10.00 3.56
CA ARG A 189 8.28 -9.59 3.23
C ARG A 189 8.92 -9.00 4.48
N PHE A 190 10.08 -9.51 4.88
CA PHE A 190 10.81 -9.04 6.06
C PHE A 190 12.33 -9.24 5.90
N PRO A 191 13.17 -8.52 6.66
CA PRO A 191 14.63 -8.60 6.57
C PRO A 191 15.16 -10.01 6.86
N ASN A 192 16.32 -10.34 6.29
CA ASN A 192 16.98 -11.61 6.59
C ASN A 192 17.82 -11.45 7.89
N ALA A 193 17.19 -11.70 9.04
CA ALA A 193 17.83 -11.63 10.35
C ALA A 193 17.45 -12.87 11.17
N GLN A 194 18.33 -13.28 12.10
CA GLN A 194 18.02 -14.39 13.02
C GLN A 194 16.96 -13.99 14.05
N GLN A 195 16.94 -12.75 14.45
CA GLN A 195 15.90 -12.17 15.30
C GLN A 195 15.16 -11.11 14.52
N GLN A 196 13.85 -11.24 14.42
CA GLN A 196 13.00 -10.25 13.81
C GLN A 196 12.53 -9.24 14.84
N THR A 197 12.46 -7.97 14.42
CA THR A 197 11.92 -6.89 15.22
C THR A 197 10.95 -6.12 14.35
N TRP A 198 9.66 -6.31 14.57
CA TRP A 198 8.57 -5.74 13.77
C TRP A 198 7.81 -4.69 14.56
N GLY A 199 7.21 -3.72 13.90
CA GLY A 199 6.16 -2.91 14.50
C GLY A 199 4.87 -3.73 14.55
N LEU A 200 4.16 -3.65 15.68
CA LEU A 200 2.88 -4.34 15.90
C LEU A 200 1.84 -3.35 16.42
N GLN A 201 0.66 -3.37 15.83
CA GLN A 201 -0.52 -2.79 16.43
C GLN A 201 -1.68 -3.76 16.31
N VAL A 202 -2.41 -3.91 17.40
CA VAL A 202 -3.69 -4.64 17.45
C VAL A 202 -4.79 -3.63 17.71
N ARG A 203 -5.76 -3.55 16.83
CA ARG A 203 -6.93 -2.68 16.94
C ARG A 203 -8.19 -3.53 17.04
N ARG A 204 -9.12 -3.15 17.91
CA ARG A 204 -10.51 -3.57 17.86
C ARG A 204 -11.40 -2.37 17.63
N ASN A 205 -12.33 -2.48 16.70
CA ASN A 205 -13.40 -1.51 16.50
C ASN A 205 -14.72 -2.08 17.02
N ILE A 206 -15.43 -1.30 17.84
CA ILE A 206 -16.76 -1.61 18.37
C ILE A 206 -17.75 -0.64 17.74
N ARG A 207 -18.36 -1.06 16.63
CA ARG A 207 -19.17 -0.17 15.78
C ARG A 207 -20.35 0.47 16.49
N ARG A 208 -21.08 -0.28 17.30
CA ARG A 208 -22.24 0.26 18.03
C ARG A 208 -21.91 1.41 18.97
N ARG A 209 -20.63 1.54 19.36
CA ARG A 209 -20.13 2.59 20.27
C ARG A 209 -19.28 3.63 19.56
N ASN A 210 -19.01 3.47 18.28
CA ASN A 210 -17.98 4.24 17.53
C ASN A 210 -16.65 4.28 18.29
N GLU A 211 -16.26 3.13 18.83
CA GLU A 211 -15.11 3.00 19.70
C GLU A 211 -13.98 2.26 19.00
N ASP A 212 -12.81 2.88 19.03
CA ASP A 212 -11.55 2.28 18.60
C ASP A 212 -10.64 2.09 19.80
N ILE A 213 -10.22 0.85 20.03
CA ILE A 213 -9.26 0.51 21.07
C ILE A 213 -8.01 -0.11 20.46
N TYR A 214 -6.88 0.18 21.07
CA TYR A 214 -5.55 -0.22 20.60
C TYR A 214 -4.74 -0.84 21.72
N TRP A 215 -3.93 -1.85 21.39
CA TRP A 215 -2.99 -2.43 22.34
C TRP A 215 -1.85 -1.47 22.67
N ALA A 216 -1.13 -0.93 21.70
CA ALA A 216 -0.18 0.14 21.92
C ALA A 216 -0.94 1.47 21.92
N PRO A 217 -0.92 2.24 23.04
CA PRO A 217 -1.68 3.49 23.14
C PRO A 217 -1.32 4.48 22.05
N ARG A 218 -2.35 5.18 21.58
CA ARG A 218 -2.19 6.23 20.57
C ARG A 218 -2.50 7.59 21.15
N SER A 219 -1.76 8.59 20.72
CA SER A 219 -1.99 9.99 21.04
C SER A 219 -2.24 10.83 19.79
N ARG A 220 -3.16 11.79 19.89
CA ARG A 220 -3.41 12.81 18.88
C ARG A 220 -2.34 13.88 18.84
N ASP A 221 -1.48 13.93 19.84
CA ASP A 221 -0.33 14.83 19.91
C ASP A 221 0.87 14.34 19.06
N ILE A 222 0.83 13.08 18.62
CA ILE A 222 1.86 12.49 17.77
C ILE A 222 1.27 12.24 16.38
N ASN A 223 1.82 12.92 15.38
CA ASN A 223 1.41 12.70 13.99
C ASN A 223 2.06 11.43 13.45
N GLY A 224 1.24 10.48 13.07
CA GLY A 224 1.62 9.18 12.54
C GLY A 224 0.95 8.04 13.29
N PHE A 225 0.68 6.96 12.57
CA PHE A 225 0.09 5.75 13.12
C PHE A 225 1.18 4.74 13.51
N LEU A 226 2.06 4.40 12.57
CA LEU A 226 3.06 3.35 12.77
C LEU A 226 4.17 3.75 13.75
N VAL A 227 4.43 5.05 13.90
CA VAL A 227 5.42 5.53 14.90
C VAL A 227 4.98 5.23 16.32
N GLN A 228 3.67 5.10 16.55
CA GLN A 228 3.06 4.79 17.84
C GLN A 228 2.78 3.28 18.03
N ALA A 229 3.08 2.45 17.05
CA ALA A 229 2.96 1.01 17.16
C ALA A 229 3.98 0.44 18.15
N GLY A 230 3.58 -0.61 18.86
CA GLY A 230 4.47 -1.38 19.71
C GLY A 230 5.49 -2.19 18.90
N THR A 231 6.32 -2.95 19.58
CA THR A 231 7.37 -3.76 18.97
C THR A 231 7.13 -5.23 19.25
N LEU A 232 7.10 -6.04 18.20
CA LEU A 232 7.05 -7.50 18.24
C LEU A 232 8.43 -8.06 17.95
N LYS A 233 8.95 -8.88 18.86
CA LYS A 233 10.19 -9.64 18.68
C LYS A 233 9.87 -11.10 18.43
N ILE A 234 10.45 -11.68 17.39
CA ILE A 234 10.32 -13.08 17.02
C ILE A 234 11.75 -13.64 16.91
N ASP A 235 12.02 -14.69 17.66
CA ASP A 235 13.33 -15.34 17.69
C ASP A 235 13.39 -16.51 16.69
N GLY A 236 14.60 -16.88 16.31
CA GLY A 236 14.88 -18.08 15.52
C GLY A 236 14.73 -17.90 14.00
N PRO A 237 15.15 -18.91 13.26
CA PRO A 237 15.05 -18.90 11.80
C PRO A 237 13.60 -19.11 11.38
N LEU A 238 13.03 -18.12 10.68
CA LEU A 238 11.71 -18.25 10.06
C LEU A 238 11.82 -18.85 8.66
N GLU A 239 10.98 -19.81 8.35
CA GLU A 239 10.94 -20.40 7.00
C GLU A 239 10.37 -19.37 6.00
N LYS A 240 11.25 -18.90 5.12
CA LYS A 240 10.89 -18.01 4.01
C LYS A 240 10.56 -18.88 2.81
N GLY A 241 9.38 -18.73 2.27
CA GLY A 241 9.04 -19.37 1.01
C GLY A 241 9.96 -18.89 -0.12
N ARG A 242 10.26 -19.74 -1.08
CA ARG A 242 10.96 -19.33 -2.32
C ARG A 242 10.06 -18.53 -3.26
N ASN A 243 8.81 -18.30 -2.88
CA ASN A 243 7.80 -17.52 -3.63
C ASN A 243 7.95 -17.64 -5.16
N PHE A 244 7.98 -18.88 -5.65
CA PHE A 244 7.90 -19.17 -7.06
C PHE A 244 6.46 -19.54 -7.39
N GLU A 245 5.82 -18.75 -8.21
CA GLU A 245 4.45 -18.93 -8.62
C GLU A 245 4.38 -18.92 -10.14
N VAL A 246 3.64 -19.88 -10.69
CA VAL A 246 3.36 -19.98 -12.12
C VAL A 246 1.84 -20.08 -12.26
N MET A 247 1.26 -19.10 -12.92
CA MET A 247 -0.18 -19.03 -13.14
C MET A 247 -0.47 -19.01 -14.64
N PRO A 248 -0.69 -20.17 -15.29
CA PRO A 248 -1.24 -20.22 -16.63
C PRO A 248 -2.73 -19.92 -16.59
N VAL A 249 -3.22 -19.07 -17.47
CA VAL A 249 -4.63 -18.75 -17.62
C VAL A 249 -5.04 -18.98 -19.08
N LEU A 250 -6.20 -19.59 -19.28
CA LEU A 250 -6.79 -19.74 -20.59
C LEU A 250 -8.18 -19.16 -20.57
N THR A 251 -8.39 -18.10 -21.33
CA THR A 251 -9.70 -17.45 -21.49
C THR A 251 -10.25 -17.76 -22.88
N GLY A 252 -11.54 -17.89 -23.01
CA GLY A 252 -12.23 -18.07 -24.29
C GLY A 252 -13.38 -17.11 -24.39
N ILE A 253 -13.39 -16.30 -25.44
CA ILE A 253 -14.44 -15.36 -25.75
C ILE A 253 -15.17 -15.86 -27.00
N GLN A 254 -16.50 -15.91 -26.96
CA GLN A 254 -17.33 -16.20 -28.09
C GLN A 254 -18.49 -15.18 -28.15
N ALA A 255 -18.43 -14.27 -29.09
CA ALA A 255 -19.56 -13.43 -29.41
C ALA A 255 -20.58 -14.18 -30.33
N ALA A 256 -21.83 -13.69 -30.41
CA ALA A 256 -22.94 -14.43 -31.00
C ALA A 256 -22.72 -14.87 -32.45
N ASP A 257 -21.90 -14.19 -33.24
CA ASP A 257 -21.64 -14.48 -34.65
C ASP A 257 -20.12 -14.62 -34.96
N GLU A 258 -19.28 -14.78 -33.94
CA GLU A 258 -17.84 -14.89 -34.09
C GLU A 258 -17.33 -16.29 -33.74
N LYS A 259 -16.14 -16.64 -34.26
CA LYS A 259 -15.47 -17.88 -33.87
C LYS A 259 -14.96 -17.78 -32.43
N PHE A 260 -14.98 -18.91 -31.74
CA PHE A 260 -14.32 -19.04 -30.43
C PHE A 260 -12.85 -18.62 -30.54
N ASP A 261 -12.47 -17.64 -29.74
CA ASP A 261 -11.10 -17.11 -29.67
C ASP A 261 -10.48 -17.46 -28.32
N PRO A 262 -9.55 -18.43 -28.27
CA PRO A 262 -8.86 -18.78 -27.04
C PRO A 262 -7.64 -17.86 -26.82
N GLU A 263 -7.59 -17.18 -25.69
CA GLU A 263 -6.51 -16.31 -25.27
C GLU A 263 -5.69 -16.95 -24.15
N PRO A 264 -4.54 -17.55 -24.44
CA PRO A 264 -3.62 -18.04 -23.40
C PRO A 264 -2.82 -16.89 -22.78
N SER A 265 -2.72 -16.92 -21.46
CA SER A 265 -1.95 -15.98 -20.64
C SER A 265 -1.02 -16.71 -19.67
N LEU A 266 0.09 -16.11 -19.32
CA LEU A 266 1.03 -16.65 -18.35
C LEU A 266 1.52 -15.57 -17.41
N ASN A 267 1.36 -15.81 -16.12
CA ASN A 267 1.96 -14.99 -15.07
C ASN A 267 3.01 -15.80 -14.30
N LEU A 268 4.19 -15.24 -14.15
CA LEU A 268 5.29 -15.81 -13.39
C LEU A 268 5.72 -14.83 -12.31
N LYS A 269 5.89 -15.34 -11.09
CA LYS A 269 6.40 -14.57 -9.98
C LYS A 269 7.55 -15.31 -9.33
N TYR A 270 8.65 -14.63 -9.09
CA TYR A 270 9.84 -15.20 -8.50
C TYR A 270 10.45 -14.27 -7.44
N GLY A 271 10.50 -14.75 -6.22
CA GLY A 271 11.23 -14.10 -5.13
C GLY A 271 12.74 -14.30 -5.29
N ILE A 272 13.44 -13.33 -5.87
CA ILE A 272 14.91 -13.35 -6.01
C ILE A 272 15.55 -13.41 -4.63
N THR A 273 15.02 -12.61 -3.71
CA THR A 273 15.32 -12.67 -2.27
C THR A 273 14.02 -12.58 -1.49
N SER A 274 14.07 -12.68 -0.16
CA SER A 274 12.88 -12.48 0.68
C SER A 274 12.21 -11.11 0.49
N ASN A 275 12.94 -10.15 -0.08
CA ASN A 275 12.51 -8.74 -0.15
C ASN A 275 12.53 -8.18 -1.56
N LEU A 276 12.94 -8.95 -2.56
CA LEU A 276 13.02 -8.54 -3.95
C LEU A 276 12.28 -9.58 -4.81
N THR A 277 11.25 -9.15 -5.50
CA THR A 277 10.40 -9.98 -6.34
C THR A 277 10.50 -9.53 -7.80
N ALA A 278 10.65 -10.49 -8.70
CA ALA A 278 10.49 -10.30 -10.13
C ALA A 278 9.16 -10.91 -10.57
N ASP A 279 8.40 -10.16 -11.33
CA ASP A 279 7.15 -10.57 -11.94
C ASP A 279 7.30 -10.48 -13.48
N LEU A 280 6.77 -11.47 -14.17
CA LEU A 280 6.66 -11.49 -15.63
C LEU A 280 5.22 -11.85 -15.99
N THR A 281 4.65 -11.11 -16.92
CA THR A 281 3.36 -11.44 -17.50
C THR A 281 3.45 -11.46 -19.03
N VAL A 282 2.79 -12.41 -19.66
CA VAL A 282 2.66 -12.54 -21.11
C VAL A 282 1.19 -12.65 -21.44
N ASN A 283 0.73 -11.78 -22.33
CA ASN A 283 -0.68 -11.68 -22.74
C ASN A 283 -1.65 -11.72 -21.53
N PRO A 284 -1.49 -10.82 -20.53
CA PRO A 284 -2.25 -10.90 -19.31
C PRO A 284 -3.74 -10.71 -19.57
N ASP A 285 -4.54 -11.69 -19.13
CA ASP A 285 -5.99 -11.60 -19.18
C ASP A 285 -6.53 -10.79 -18.00
N PHE A 286 -7.29 -9.75 -18.32
CA PHE A 286 -7.95 -8.88 -17.35
C PHE A 286 -9.47 -9.05 -17.34
N SER A 287 -10.03 -10.06 -18.02
CA SER A 287 -11.47 -10.30 -18.13
C SER A 287 -12.13 -10.66 -16.80
N GLN A 288 -11.35 -11.21 -15.86
CA GLN A 288 -11.82 -11.58 -14.51
C GLN A 288 -11.94 -10.37 -13.55
N ILE A 289 -11.43 -9.21 -13.96
CA ILE A 289 -11.46 -8.02 -13.12
C ILE A 289 -12.86 -7.39 -13.19
N GLU A 290 -13.42 -7.08 -12.02
CA GLU A 290 -14.70 -6.38 -11.95
C GLU A 290 -14.65 -5.09 -12.77
N ALA A 291 -15.68 -4.85 -13.57
CA ALA A 291 -15.81 -3.63 -14.34
C ALA A 291 -15.79 -2.40 -13.42
N ASP A 292 -15.16 -1.33 -13.89
CA ASP A 292 -15.17 -0.07 -13.15
C ASP A 292 -16.62 0.46 -13.02
N MET A 293 -16.93 1.04 -11.85
CA MET A 293 -18.23 1.69 -11.68
C MET A 293 -18.39 2.82 -12.70
N PRO A 294 -19.56 2.93 -13.35
CA PRO A 294 -19.84 4.02 -14.27
C PRO A 294 -19.66 5.36 -13.58
N GLN A 295 -18.83 6.22 -14.13
CA GLN A 295 -18.67 7.61 -13.66
C GLN A 295 -19.38 8.55 -14.64
N VAL A 296 -20.02 9.59 -14.10
CA VAL A 296 -20.72 10.57 -14.93
C VAL A 296 -19.69 11.53 -15.51
N ASP A 297 -19.55 11.50 -16.84
CA ASP A 297 -18.65 12.36 -17.61
C ASP A 297 -19.41 13.58 -18.13
N VAL A 298 -19.93 14.41 -17.23
CA VAL A 298 -20.58 15.66 -17.61
C VAL A 298 -19.86 16.85 -17.00
N ASN A 299 -19.36 17.75 -17.86
CA ASN A 299 -18.67 18.99 -17.46
C ASN A 299 -17.40 18.79 -16.61
N GLN A 300 -16.68 17.70 -16.79
CA GLN A 300 -15.40 17.49 -16.10
C GLN A 300 -14.24 18.17 -16.86
N ARG A 301 -13.42 18.92 -16.11
CA ARG A 301 -12.23 19.60 -16.64
C ARG A 301 -11.01 18.70 -16.79
N TYR A 302 -11.07 17.48 -16.23
CA TYR A 302 -9.97 16.51 -16.19
C TYR A 302 -10.48 15.14 -16.61
N PRO A 303 -9.63 14.28 -17.19
CA PRO A 303 -10.00 12.90 -17.51
C PRO A 303 -10.51 12.13 -16.28
N LEU A 304 -11.39 11.17 -16.52
CA LEU A 304 -11.87 10.27 -15.48
C LEU A 304 -10.70 9.44 -14.93
N TYR A 305 -10.63 9.36 -13.61
CA TYR A 305 -9.64 8.55 -12.91
C TYR A 305 -10.28 7.23 -12.46
N PHE A 306 -9.71 6.12 -12.93
CA PHE A 306 -10.08 4.77 -12.49
C PHE A 306 -8.95 4.16 -11.66
N PRO A 307 -9.24 3.59 -10.48
CA PRO A 307 -8.24 2.91 -9.69
C PRO A 307 -7.69 1.68 -10.44
N GLU A 308 -6.42 1.37 -10.25
CA GLU A 308 -5.84 0.14 -10.78
C GLU A 308 -6.42 -1.07 -10.05
N ARG A 309 -6.79 -2.11 -10.79
CA ARG A 309 -7.34 -3.37 -10.26
C ARG A 309 -6.61 -4.61 -10.78
N ARG A 310 -5.71 -4.44 -11.74
CA ARG A 310 -4.99 -5.54 -12.36
C ARG A 310 -3.86 -6.03 -11.45
N PRO A 311 -3.84 -7.32 -11.05
CA PRO A 311 -2.90 -7.84 -10.05
C PRO A 311 -1.44 -7.57 -10.36
N PHE A 312 -1.03 -7.69 -11.63
CA PHE A 312 0.34 -7.41 -12.05
C PHE A 312 0.79 -5.99 -11.70
N PHE A 313 -0.08 -4.98 -11.82
CA PHE A 313 0.26 -3.58 -11.54
C PHE A 313 0.07 -3.19 -10.07
N LEU A 314 -0.73 -3.94 -9.33
CA LEU A 314 -1.06 -3.63 -7.94
C LEU A 314 0.07 -3.99 -6.97
N GLU A 315 0.67 -5.15 -7.14
CA GLU A 315 1.70 -5.61 -6.22
C GLU A 315 2.95 -4.71 -6.25
N GLY A 316 3.35 -4.19 -5.07
CA GLY A 316 4.47 -3.26 -4.95
C GLY A 316 4.22 -1.86 -5.51
N ARG A 317 2.97 -1.49 -5.78
CA ARG A 317 2.57 -0.17 -6.30
C ARG A 317 3.05 0.97 -5.40
N ASP A 318 3.05 0.78 -4.09
CA ASP A 318 3.49 1.76 -3.10
C ASP A 318 4.92 2.27 -3.31
N ILE A 319 5.77 1.47 -3.94
CA ILE A 319 7.14 1.88 -4.30
C ILE A 319 7.11 3.00 -5.35
N PHE A 320 6.14 2.94 -6.27
CA PHE A 320 6.01 3.88 -7.38
C PHE A 320 5.27 5.18 -7.01
N ASP A 321 4.68 5.26 -5.84
CA ASP A 321 3.98 6.47 -5.38
C ASP A 321 4.90 7.68 -5.29
N THR A 322 4.43 8.81 -5.83
CA THR A 322 5.13 10.10 -5.88
C THR A 322 4.20 11.24 -5.43
N PRO A 323 4.74 12.35 -4.86
CA PRO A 323 3.92 13.50 -4.45
C PRO A 323 3.03 14.10 -5.54
N ILE A 324 3.53 14.27 -6.75
CA ILE A 324 2.74 14.49 -7.97
C ILE A 324 2.52 13.09 -8.55
N GLU A 325 1.29 12.68 -8.81
CA GLU A 325 1.00 11.39 -9.42
C GLU A 325 1.54 11.35 -10.86
N LEU A 326 2.71 10.74 -11.03
CA LEU A 326 3.39 10.64 -12.33
C LEU A 326 3.11 9.31 -13.03
N ILE A 327 2.71 8.30 -12.27
CA ILE A 327 2.60 6.92 -12.74
C ILE A 327 1.14 6.50 -12.66
N TYR A 328 0.51 6.39 -13.81
CA TYR A 328 -0.85 5.92 -13.96
C TYR A 328 -0.86 4.67 -14.84
N THR A 329 -0.83 3.50 -14.22
CA THR A 329 -0.67 2.20 -14.91
C THR A 329 -1.84 1.84 -15.80
N ARG A 330 -3.04 2.39 -15.56
CA ARG A 330 -4.21 2.24 -16.45
C ARG A 330 -4.01 2.82 -17.85
N SER A 331 -2.99 3.66 -18.03
CA SER A 331 -2.55 4.12 -19.36
C SER A 331 -1.87 3.03 -20.20
N ILE A 332 -1.51 1.90 -19.60
CA ILE A 332 -1.08 0.67 -20.25
C ILE A 332 -2.36 -0.16 -20.44
N VAL A 333 -2.88 -0.21 -21.66
CA VAL A 333 -4.23 -0.73 -21.92
C VAL A 333 -4.22 -2.22 -22.19
N ASN A 334 -3.44 -2.66 -23.18
CA ASN A 334 -3.37 -4.05 -23.62
C ASN A 334 -1.91 -4.52 -23.74
N PRO A 335 -1.23 -4.81 -22.62
CA PRO A 335 0.16 -5.21 -22.65
C PRO A 335 0.31 -6.63 -23.19
N ALA A 336 1.05 -6.81 -24.30
CA ALA A 336 1.43 -8.13 -24.80
C ALA A 336 2.39 -8.84 -23.84
N PHE A 337 3.28 -8.08 -23.19
CA PHE A 337 4.09 -8.57 -22.07
C PHE A 337 4.44 -7.44 -21.11
N GLY A 338 4.71 -7.81 -19.87
CA GLY A 338 5.19 -6.91 -18.84
C GLY A 338 6.20 -7.59 -17.92
N THR A 339 7.18 -6.82 -17.47
CA THR A 339 8.14 -7.25 -16.46
C THR A 339 8.18 -6.24 -15.33
N LYS A 340 8.27 -6.72 -14.11
CA LYS A 340 8.33 -5.86 -12.93
C LYS A 340 9.33 -6.41 -11.94
N LEU A 341 10.14 -5.53 -11.34
CA LEU A 341 11.05 -5.84 -10.25
C LEU A 341 10.78 -4.88 -9.11
N THR A 342 10.35 -5.39 -7.99
CA THR A 342 10.02 -4.57 -6.81
C THR A 342 10.61 -5.14 -5.54
N GLY A 343 11.07 -4.27 -4.65
CA GLY A 343 11.52 -4.72 -3.35
C GLY A 343 12.31 -3.68 -2.57
N LYS A 344 12.79 -4.12 -1.40
CA LYS A 344 13.58 -3.29 -0.50
C LYS A 344 14.83 -4.06 -0.05
N THR A 345 16.00 -3.46 -0.21
CA THR A 345 17.28 -4.01 0.25
C THR A 345 17.91 -3.01 1.24
N GLY A 346 17.95 -3.40 2.51
CA GLY A 346 18.38 -2.50 3.58
C GLY A 346 17.49 -1.24 3.63
N LYS A 347 18.09 -0.08 3.39
CA LYS A 347 17.42 1.23 3.38
C LYS A 347 16.98 1.68 1.97
N THR A 348 17.20 0.86 0.95
CA THR A 348 16.91 1.21 -0.43
C THR A 348 15.72 0.43 -0.96
N SER A 349 14.68 1.12 -1.41
CA SER A 349 13.55 0.53 -2.14
C SER A 349 13.76 0.74 -3.65
N LEU A 350 13.57 -0.32 -4.42
CA LEU A 350 13.72 -0.36 -5.87
C LEU A 350 12.41 -0.76 -6.52
N GLY A 351 11.99 -0.02 -7.54
CA GLY A 351 10.90 -0.37 -8.45
C GLY A 351 11.35 -0.22 -9.88
N PHE A 352 11.16 -1.24 -10.68
CA PHE A 352 11.30 -1.19 -12.13
C PHE A 352 10.07 -1.87 -12.74
N LEU A 353 9.48 -1.25 -13.76
CA LEU A 353 8.39 -1.80 -14.54
C LEU A 353 8.65 -1.50 -16.01
N SER A 354 8.51 -2.51 -16.85
CA SER A 354 8.53 -2.37 -18.29
C SER A 354 7.35 -3.13 -18.89
N ALA A 355 6.61 -2.49 -19.80
CA ALA A 355 5.48 -3.11 -20.47
C ALA A 355 5.46 -2.71 -21.94
N TYR A 356 5.18 -3.68 -22.81
CA TYR A 356 4.93 -3.46 -24.21
C TYR A 356 3.45 -3.53 -24.50
N ASP A 357 2.85 -2.40 -24.81
CA ASP A 357 1.41 -2.20 -24.98
C ASP A 357 1.04 -2.19 -26.46
N GLU A 358 0.07 -3.01 -26.84
CA GLU A 358 -0.42 -3.09 -28.22
C GLU A 358 -1.43 -1.98 -28.57
N THR A 359 -2.02 -1.34 -27.54
CA THR A 359 -2.97 -0.23 -27.69
C THR A 359 -2.67 0.90 -26.71
N PRO A 360 -1.47 1.53 -26.78
CA PRO A 360 -1.11 2.56 -25.82
C PRO A 360 -2.03 3.77 -25.94
N THR A 361 -2.41 4.34 -24.80
CA THR A 361 -3.09 5.63 -24.78
C THR A 361 -2.17 6.73 -25.29
N TYR A 362 -2.77 7.77 -25.88
CA TYR A 362 -2.04 8.87 -26.52
C TYR A 362 -1.12 9.63 -25.56
N ILE A 363 -0.07 10.21 -26.18
CA ILE A 363 0.66 11.33 -25.60
C ILE A 363 -0.10 12.60 -26.04
N ASP A 364 -0.84 13.22 -25.12
CA ASP A 364 -1.54 14.47 -25.39
C ASP A 364 -0.53 15.62 -25.57
N ILE A 365 -0.21 15.90 -26.81
CA ILE A 365 0.33 17.20 -27.20
C ILE A 365 -0.76 17.84 -28.10
N PRO A 366 -1.10 19.11 -27.91
CA PRO A 366 -1.98 19.81 -28.84
C PRO A 366 -1.27 19.87 -30.21
N VAL A 367 -1.67 19.00 -31.13
CA VAL A 367 -1.21 19.02 -32.52
C VAL A 367 -2.37 19.48 -33.35
N GLU A 368 -2.20 20.58 -34.12
CA GLU A 368 -3.17 20.95 -35.16
C GLU A 368 -3.15 19.85 -36.24
N GLY A 369 -4.19 19.01 -36.28
CA GLY A 369 -4.35 17.96 -37.29
C GLY A 369 -5.26 16.82 -36.83
N ASP A 370 -5.62 15.97 -37.78
CA ASP A 370 -6.58 14.87 -37.66
C ASP A 370 -6.11 13.80 -36.65
N LEU A 371 -6.66 13.81 -35.43
CA LEU A 371 -6.32 12.88 -34.33
C LEU A 371 -6.67 11.41 -34.67
N GLU A 372 -7.66 11.17 -35.53
CA GLU A 372 -8.07 9.80 -35.90
C GLU A 372 -7.02 9.03 -36.69
N SER A 373 -6.21 9.70 -37.52
CA SER A 373 -5.18 9.04 -38.33
C SER A 373 -3.96 8.57 -37.49
N LEU A 374 -3.78 9.13 -36.30
CA LEU A 374 -2.69 8.78 -35.39
C LEU A 374 -3.05 7.56 -34.52
N GLN A 375 -4.33 7.18 -34.43
CA GLN A 375 -4.81 6.11 -33.55
C GLN A 375 -4.63 4.69 -34.11
N GLN A 376 -4.47 4.52 -35.40
CA GLN A 376 -4.40 3.19 -36.01
C GLN A 376 -2.97 2.61 -35.94
N ASN A 377 -2.83 1.46 -35.26
CA ASN A 377 -1.63 0.61 -35.19
C ASN A 377 -0.42 1.17 -34.44
N ASN A 378 -0.59 2.03 -33.46
CA ASN A 378 0.50 2.41 -32.58
C ASN A 378 0.72 1.36 -31.50
N ARG A 379 1.98 1.02 -31.25
CA ARG A 379 2.44 0.20 -30.13
C ARG A 379 3.32 1.03 -29.23
N GLY A 380 3.39 0.67 -27.97
CA GLY A 380 4.14 1.45 -26.98
C GLY A 380 5.02 0.60 -26.10
N LEU A 381 6.22 1.10 -25.82
CA LEU A 381 7.08 0.58 -24.77
C LEU A 381 7.09 1.59 -23.63
N ILE A 382 6.71 1.14 -22.46
CA ILE A 382 6.65 1.95 -21.25
C ILE A 382 7.67 1.40 -20.26
N ASN A 383 8.59 2.25 -19.80
CA ASN A 383 9.57 1.93 -18.79
C ASN A 383 9.42 2.88 -17.62
N ILE A 384 9.40 2.35 -16.41
CA ILE A 384 9.29 3.10 -15.17
C ILE A 384 10.39 2.63 -14.24
N PHE A 385 11.18 3.56 -13.73
CA PHE A 385 12.22 3.29 -12.75
C PHE A 385 12.00 4.16 -11.51
N ARG A 386 12.08 3.56 -10.36
CA ARG A 386 11.91 4.21 -9.06
C ARG A 386 12.97 3.76 -8.08
N LEU A 387 13.61 4.70 -7.41
CA LEU A 387 14.55 4.45 -6.32
C LEU A 387 14.15 5.33 -5.15
N LYS A 388 14.02 4.74 -3.95
CA LYS A 388 13.82 5.47 -2.71
C LYS A 388 14.92 5.08 -1.72
N GLN A 389 15.61 6.05 -1.14
CA GLN A 389 16.61 5.85 -0.11
C GLN A 389 16.09 6.37 1.22
N ASP A 390 15.92 5.48 2.18
CA ASP A 390 15.55 5.84 3.54
C ASP A 390 16.73 6.51 4.24
N LEU A 391 16.47 7.65 4.86
CA LEU A 391 17.47 8.44 5.59
C LEU A 391 17.38 8.14 7.10
N TYR A 392 16.24 8.47 7.69
CA TYR A 392 15.91 8.21 9.09
C TYR A 392 14.41 7.93 9.20
N SER A 393 13.91 7.69 10.42
CA SER A 393 12.51 7.30 10.64
C SER A 393 11.54 8.16 9.82
N GLU A 394 10.65 7.54 9.05
CA GLU A 394 9.64 8.15 8.17
C GLU A 394 10.20 9.07 7.06
N SER A 395 11.51 9.28 6.96
CA SER A 395 12.12 10.19 5.99
C SER A 395 12.81 9.46 4.86
N TYR A 396 12.70 9.99 3.64
CA TYR A 396 13.38 9.44 2.47
C TYR A 396 13.68 10.52 1.43
N ILE A 397 14.60 10.20 0.53
CA ILE A 397 14.79 10.86 -0.76
C ILE A 397 14.53 9.85 -1.87
N GLY A 398 13.91 10.29 -2.96
CA GLY A 398 13.53 9.45 -4.08
C GLY A 398 13.96 9.99 -5.43
N PHE A 399 14.13 9.09 -6.38
CA PHE A 399 14.40 9.36 -7.78
C PHE A 399 13.41 8.60 -8.65
N VAL A 400 12.86 9.24 -9.67
CA VAL A 400 11.90 8.66 -10.60
C VAL A 400 12.29 8.97 -12.04
N LEU A 401 12.17 7.96 -12.90
CA LEU A 401 12.23 8.10 -14.34
C LEU A 401 11.06 7.35 -14.97
N THR A 402 10.41 7.96 -15.93
CA THR A 402 9.45 7.30 -16.82
C THR A 402 9.84 7.59 -18.26
N ASP A 403 9.73 6.59 -19.11
CA ASP A 403 9.97 6.68 -20.54
C ASP A 403 8.86 5.92 -21.25
N LYS A 404 8.09 6.62 -22.05
CA LYS A 404 7.04 6.06 -22.90
C LYS A 404 7.42 6.35 -24.35
N GLU A 405 7.67 5.32 -25.11
CA GLU A 405 7.94 5.41 -26.54
C GLU A 405 6.79 4.77 -27.32
N THR A 406 6.28 5.45 -28.32
CA THR A 406 5.19 4.96 -29.18
C THR A 406 5.55 5.05 -30.65
N GLY A 407 5.07 4.09 -31.46
CA GLY A 407 5.34 4.06 -32.91
C GLY A 407 4.59 2.93 -33.61
N ARG A 408 4.82 2.81 -34.93
CA ARG A 408 4.10 1.84 -35.78
C ARG A 408 4.62 0.40 -35.71
N GLY A 409 5.14 -0.05 -34.61
CA GLY A 409 5.65 -1.39 -34.40
C GLY A 409 7.00 -1.40 -33.72
N TRP A 410 7.51 -2.59 -33.40
CA TRP A 410 8.74 -2.77 -32.63
C TRP A 410 9.97 -2.03 -33.20
N ASN A 411 10.08 -1.97 -34.52
CA ASN A 411 11.23 -1.35 -35.19
C ASN A 411 11.13 0.18 -35.36
N ASN A 412 10.01 0.80 -34.97
CA ASN A 412 9.73 2.23 -35.15
C ASN A 412 9.15 2.88 -33.90
N LEU A 413 9.56 2.43 -32.71
CA LEU A 413 9.08 2.99 -31.43
C LEU A 413 9.58 4.42 -31.14
N THR A 414 10.60 4.88 -31.80
CA THR A 414 11.29 6.16 -31.50
C THR A 414 10.65 7.40 -32.10
N ASN A 415 9.52 7.28 -32.80
CA ASN A 415 8.89 8.43 -33.45
C ASN A 415 8.24 9.42 -32.46
N ASN A 416 7.64 8.88 -31.39
CA ASN A 416 6.98 9.68 -30.37
C ASN A 416 7.44 9.22 -28.99
N HIS A 417 7.69 10.16 -28.08
CA HIS A 417 8.05 9.81 -26.72
C HIS A 417 7.52 10.83 -25.70
N ASN A 418 7.33 10.33 -24.48
CA ASN A 418 7.17 11.15 -23.29
C ASN A 418 8.14 10.65 -22.22
N ARG A 419 9.03 11.52 -21.76
CA ARG A 419 10.04 11.23 -20.75
C ARG A 419 9.87 12.14 -19.57
N VAL A 420 9.79 11.58 -18.37
CA VAL A 420 9.73 12.36 -17.14
C VAL A 420 10.85 11.88 -16.22
N GLY A 421 11.57 12.81 -15.64
CA GLY A 421 12.61 12.50 -14.67
C GLY A 421 12.67 13.52 -13.56
N GLY A 422 12.98 13.08 -12.34
CA GLY A 422 13.12 13.98 -11.24
C GLY A 422 13.35 13.33 -9.89
N VAL A 423 13.29 14.18 -8.86
CA VAL A 423 13.55 13.82 -7.48
C VAL A 423 12.39 14.23 -6.59
N ASP A 424 12.20 13.47 -5.53
CA ASP A 424 11.23 13.79 -4.48
C ASP A 424 11.80 13.44 -3.11
N GLY A 425 11.17 13.93 -2.07
CA GLY A 425 11.55 13.63 -0.71
C GLY A 425 10.44 13.89 0.27
N HIS A 426 10.55 13.18 1.39
CA HIS A 426 9.69 13.36 2.54
C HIS A 426 10.57 13.39 3.79
N PHE A 427 10.37 14.43 4.61
CA PHE A 427 11.15 14.66 5.82
C PHE A 427 10.21 14.87 7.00
N LYS A 428 10.41 14.12 8.05
CA LYS A 428 9.81 14.33 9.35
C LYS A 428 10.83 15.02 10.25
N PHE A 429 10.57 16.26 10.61
CA PHE A 429 11.48 17.05 11.45
C PHE A 429 11.27 16.78 12.94
N ASP A 430 10.01 16.62 13.32
CA ASP A 430 9.57 16.29 14.68
C ASP A 430 8.25 15.49 14.63
N ASP A 431 7.65 15.20 15.79
CA ASP A 431 6.43 14.38 15.89
C ASP A 431 5.21 14.99 15.23
N VAL A 432 5.25 16.26 14.87
CA VAL A 432 4.10 17.01 14.33
C VAL A 432 4.40 17.69 12.99
N THR A 433 5.69 17.87 12.61
CA THR A 433 6.10 18.65 11.43
C THR A 433 6.65 17.76 10.34
N ARG A 434 6.08 17.84 9.16
CA ARG A 434 6.48 17.11 7.96
C ARG A 434 6.66 18.05 6.77
N PHE A 435 7.63 17.73 5.93
CA PHE A 435 7.87 18.42 4.67
C PHE A 435 8.02 17.41 3.55
N SER A 436 7.29 17.62 2.47
CA SER A 436 7.41 16.83 1.24
C SER A 436 7.71 17.75 0.07
N PHE A 437 8.52 17.27 -0.85
CA PHE A 437 8.77 17.99 -2.09
C PHE A 437 8.88 17.03 -3.26
N GLN A 438 8.63 17.53 -4.46
CA GLN A 438 8.94 16.90 -5.72
C GLN A 438 9.30 17.94 -6.76
N ILE A 439 10.36 17.68 -7.53
CA ILE A 439 10.80 18.48 -8.65
C ILE A 439 11.05 17.51 -9.81
N VAL A 440 10.32 17.68 -10.89
CA VAL A 440 10.42 16.84 -12.09
C VAL A 440 10.46 17.70 -13.34
N GLY A 441 11.06 17.16 -14.38
CA GLY A 441 10.97 17.69 -15.74
C GLY A 441 10.32 16.69 -16.66
N SER A 442 9.53 17.15 -17.60
CA SER A 442 8.95 16.35 -18.66
C SER A 442 9.39 16.84 -20.03
N ASN A 443 9.64 15.89 -20.95
CA ASN A 443 9.95 16.17 -22.35
C ASN A 443 9.10 15.24 -23.22
N SER A 444 8.37 15.83 -24.16
CA SER A 444 7.50 15.08 -25.05
C SER A 444 7.84 15.41 -26.52
N LYS A 445 7.70 14.41 -27.38
CA LYS A 445 7.82 14.54 -28.82
C LYS A 445 6.72 13.74 -29.52
N VAL A 446 6.03 14.37 -30.46
CA VAL A 446 5.05 13.72 -31.34
C VAL A 446 5.33 14.17 -32.78
N GLY A 447 5.70 13.23 -33.64
CA GLY A 447 6.15 13.52 -35.00
C GLY A 447 7.36 14.46 -35.01
N GLU A 448 7.21 15.62 -35.63
CA GLU A 448 8.26 16.65 -35.69
C GLU A 448 8.17 17.66 -34.54
N THR A 449 7.05 17.66 -33.80
CA THR A 449 6.81 18.60 -32.70
C THR A 449 7.44 18.05 -31.41
N ALA A 450 8.33 18.81 -30.80
CA ALA A 450 8.92 18.47 -29.51
C ALA A 450 8.76 19.61 -28.52
N THR A 451 8.41 19.29 -27.28
CA THR A 451 8.50 20.22 -26.17
C THR A 451 9.93 20.21 -25.61
N GLY A 452 10.44 21.37 -25.17
CA GLY A 452 11.61 21.38 -24.30
C GLY A 452 11.30 20.71 -22.95
N TRP A 453 12.28 20.65 -22.06
CA TRP A 453 12.04 20.21 -20.68
C TRP A 453 11.14 21.20 -19.96
N VAL A 454 9.96 20.73 -19.55
CA VAL A 454 8.95 21.52 -18.84
C VAL A 454 8.94 21.10 -17.38
N PRO A 455 9.26 22.00 -16.44
CA PRO A 455 9.35 21.65 -15.02
C PRO A 455 7.97 21.60 -14.37
N ALA A 456 7.78 20.65 -13.46
CA ALA A 456 6.71 20.60 -12.49
C ALA A 456 7.27 20.49 -11.08
N MET A 457 6.64 21.16 -10.13
CA MET A 457 7.11 21.22 -8.75
C MET A 457 5.95 21.13 -7.78
N ASN A 458 6.17 20.43 -6.67
CA ASN A 458 5.26 20.41 -5.54
C ASN A 458 6.06 20.50 -4.24
N PHE A 459 5.60 21.35 -3.32
CA PHE A 459 6.15 21.50 -1.98
C PHE A 459 4.99 21.54 -1.00
N ASP A 460 5.05 20.72 0.04
CA ASP A 460 4.06 20.65 1.11
C ASP A 460 4.75 20.67 2.46
N LEU A 461 4.41 21.65 3.27
CA LEU A 461 4.78 21.72 4.68
C LEU A 461 3.52 21.55 5.51
N SER A 462 3.51 20.57 6.41
CA SER A 462 2.41 20.35 7.34
C SER A 462 2.93 20.28 8.77
N ARG A 463 2.23 20.97 9.67
CA ARG A 463 2.41 20.84 11.11
C ARG A 463 1.04 20.55 11.72
N GLN A 464 0.89 19.37 12.31
CA GLN A 464 -0.36 18.91 12.88
C GLN A 464 -0.13 18.56 14.35
N SER A 465 -0.68 19.36 15.25
CA SER A 465 -0.69 19.12 16.68
C SER A 465 -2.11 19.22 17.21
N ARG A 466 -2.32 18.89 18.47
CA ARG A 466 -3.65 18.94 19.11
C ARG A 466 -4.33 20.30 19.02
N HIS A 467 -3.55 21.38 19.07
CA HIS A 467 -4.05 22.76 19.13
C HIS A 467 -3.83 23.55 17.85
N TRP A 468 -2.94 23.09 16.96
CA TRP A 468 -2.54 23.83 15.77
C TRP A 468 -2.46 22.88 14.58
N ASN A 469 -3.12 23.28 13.52
CA ASN A 469 -3.00 22.63 12.23
C ASN A 469 -2.63 23.69 11.19
N LEU A 470 -1.39 23.61 10.71
CA LEU A 470 -0.85 24.50 9.66
C LEU A 470 -0.48 23.64 8.47
N THR A 471 -0.99 24.00 7.30
CA THR A 471 -0.58 23.41 6.03
C THR A 471 -0.24 24.51 5.06
N ALA A 472 0.94 24.46 4.46
CA ALA A 472 1.37 25.33 3.37
C ALA A 472 1.75 24.46 2.18
N SER A 473 1.09 24.71 1.04
CA SER A 473 1.31 23.94 -0.18
C SER A 473 1.59 24.88 -1.34
N TYR A 474 2.58 24.52 -2.15
CA TYR A 474 2.87 25.17 -3.42
C TYR A 474 2.94 24.10 -4.51
N SER A 475 2.20 24.31 -5.59
CA SER A 475 2.24 23.41 -6.76
C SER A 475 2.37 24.26 -8.02
N HIS A 476 3.30 23.88 -8.88
CA HIS A 476 3.44 24.37 -10.24
C HIS A 476 3.34 23.16 -11.17
N LEU A 477 2.26 23.12 -11.95
CA LEU A 477 2.03 22.13 -12.99
C LEU A 477 1.96 22.89 -14.30
N PRO A 478 2.67 22.49 -15.36
CA PRO A 478 2.72 23.19 -16.64
C PRO A 478 1.41 23.10 -17.41
#